data_11a682d0d4fff807549637f0ac73b48f
#
_entry.id   11a682d0d4fff807549637f0ac73b48f
#
_cell.length_a   1.000
_cell.length_b   1.000
_cell.length_c   1.000
_cell.angle_alpha   90.00
_cell.angle_beta   90.00
_cell.angle_gamma   90.00
#
_symmetry.space_group_name_H-M   'P 1'
#
loop_
_entity.id
_entity.type
_entity.pdbx_description
1 polymer ?
#
loop_
_entity_poly.entity_id
_entity_poly.type
_entity_poly.pdbx_seq_one_letter_code
_entity_poly.pdbx_strand_id
1 'polypeptide(L)'
;MLGPILEGERVRLEPPRPEYLPAYQRWFADMDVTRYLLYRFPFTTKAEEEWLEQLGKDPSQVLWAIVLKHNGRLIGNAALEHIEWRNRRGESGTVIGEKDEWGKGYAAETMRLRTRYAFRELGLETVTTRVVLANEASRRGLERAGYRQA
;
A
#
# COMPACT_ATOMS: atom_id res chain seq x y z
N MET A 1 1.59 3.04 -12.14
CA MET A 1 2.03 1.71 -12.64
C MET A 1 1.52 0.61 -11.73
N LEU A 2 1.26 -0.54 -12.28
CA LEU A 2 0.95 -1.73 -11.46
C LEU A 2 2.25 -2.36 -10.98
N GLY A 3 2.32 -2.69 -9.68
CA GLY A 3 3.51 -3.29 -9.09
C GLY A 3 3.72 -4.74 -9.55
N PRO A 4 4.98 -5.17 -9.77
CA PRO A 4 5.26 -6.56 -10.07
C PRO A 4 5.03 -7.46 -8.85
N ILE A 5 5.05 -8.78 -9.05
CA ILE A 5 4.92 -9.74 -7.95
C ILE A 5 6.17 -9.69 -7.08
N LEU A 6 5.98 -9.43 -5.78
CA LEU A 6 7.02 -9.49 -4.77
C LEU A 6 6.62 -10.52 -3.71
N GLU A 7 7.48 -11.52 -3.54
CA GLU A 7 7.23 -12.62 -2.60
C GLU A 7 7.84 -12.30 -1.22
N GLY A 8 6.99 -12.21 -0.22
CA GLY A 8 7.39 -12.16 1.18
C GLY A 8 7.30 -13.53 1.84
N GLU A 9 7.42 -13.57 3.15
CA GLU A 9 7.28 -14.79 3.94
C GLU A 9 5.81 -15.22 4.08
N ARG A 10 4.94 -14.30 4.45
CA ARG A 10 3.51 -14.52 4.70
C ARG A 10 2.61 -13.76 3.73
N VAL A 11 3.10 -12.66 3.16
CA VAL A 11 2.37 -11.85 2.19
C VAL A 11 3.04 -11.93 0.82
N ARG A 12 2.23 -11.76 -0.21
CA ARG A 12 2.67 -11.49 -1.57
C ARG A 12 2.09 -10.17 -2.00
N LEU A 13 2.91 -9.32 -2.59
CA LEU A 13 2.44 -8.13 -3.28
C LEU A 13 2.27 -8.45 -4.74
N GLU A 14 1.13 -8.10 -5.32
CA GLU A 14 0.82 -8.39 -6.71
C GLU A 14 0.11 -7.21 -7.37
N PRO A 15 0.06 -7.16 -8.72
CA PRO A 15 -0.68 -6.11 -9.41
C PRO A 15 -2.14 -6.09 -8.96
N PRO A 16 -2.73 -4.91 -8.68
CA PRO A 16 -4.16 -4.82 -8.45
C PRO A 16 -4.94 -5.24 -9.69
N ARG A 17 -6.10 -5.86 -9.47
CA ARG A 17 -6.96 -6.42 -10.52
C ARG A 17 -8.39 -5.89 -10.38
N PRO A 18 -9.17 -5.86 -11.45
CA PRO A 18 -10.58 -5.44 -11.39
C PRO A 18 -11.41 -6.21 -10.34
N GLU A 19 -11.11 -7.48 -10.13
CA GLU A 19 -11.79 -8.34 -9.15
C GLU A 19 -11.61 -7.85 -7.70
N TYR A 20 -10.61 -7.00 -7.44
CA TYR A 20 -10.33 -6.44 -6.11
C TYR A 20 -11.11 -5.15 -5.81
N LEU A 21 -11.67 -4.50 -6.82
CA LEU A 21 -12.38 -3.22 -6.66
C LEU A 21 -13.54 -3.26 -5.66
N PRO A 22 -14.37 -4.32 -5.60
CA PRO A 22 -15.43 -4.41 -4.59
C PRO A 22 -14.87 -4.38 -3.15
N ALA A 23 -13.73 -4.99 -2.90
CA ALA A 23 -13.09 -4.94 -1.58
C ALA A 23 -12.61 -3.52 -1.25
N TYR A 24 -12.05 -2.80 -2.21
CA TYR A 24 -11.63 -1.41 -2.03
C TYR A 24 -12.82 -0.50 -1.70
N GLN A 25 -13.95 -0.66 -2.38
CA GLN A 25 -15.18 0.07 -2.07
C GLN A 25 -15.63 -0.19 -0.62
N ARG A 26 -15.63 -1.44 -0.21
CA ARG A 26 -16.02 -1.83 1.15
C ARG A 26 -15.10 -1.21 2.20
N TRP A 27 -13.79 -1.22 1.97
CA TRP A 27 -12.82 -0.64 2.90
C TRP A 27 -12.96 0.88 3.02
N PHE A 28 -13.14 1.58 1.91
CA PHE A 28 -13.32 3.04 1.93
C PHE A 28 -14.69 3.48 2.48
N ALA A 29 -15.65 2.57 2.58
CA ALA A 29 -16.92 2.81 3.25
C ALA A 29 -16.85 2.56 4.77
N ASP A 30 -15.78 1.95 5.27
CA ASP A 30 -15.58 1.66 6.69
C ASP A 30 -14.75 2.76 7.36
N MET A 31 -15.37 3.49 8.28
CA MET A 31 -14.72 4.60 8.99
C MET A 31 -13.54 4.16 9.86
N ASP A 32 -13.53 2.93 10.34
CA ASP A 32 -12.38 2.40 11.09
C ASP A 32 -11.16 2.25 10.19
N VAL A 33 -11.35 1.82 8.94
CA VAL A 33 -10.29 1.69 7.96
C VAL A 33 -9.78 3.06 7.51
N THR A 34 -10.67 3.99 7.26
CA THR A 34 -10.32 5.31 6.68
C THR A 34 -9.93 6.37 7.71
N ARG A 35 -10.00 6.06 9.00
CA ARG A 35 -9.79 7.02 10.10
C ARG A 35 -8.54 7.90 9.94
N TYR A 36 -7.45 7.34 9.49
CA TYR A 36 -6.17 8.01 9.33
C TYR A 36 -5.75 8.18 7.86
N LEU A 37 -6.66 7.95 6.92
CA LEU A 37 -6.40 8.12 5.50
C LEU A 37 -6.80 9.52 5.02
N LEU A 38 -6.15 9.97 3.95
CA LEU A 38 -6.50 11.23 3.29
C LEU A 38 -7.87 11.13 2.62
N TYR A 39 -8.13 10.03 1.91
CA TYR A 39 -9.42 9.73 1.30
C TYR A 39 -10.28 8.93 2.27
N ARG A 40 -11.50 9.41 2.55
CA ARG A 40 -12.38 8.86 3.60
C ARG A 40 -13.78 8.51 3.10
N PHE A 41 -13.97 8.52 1.80
CA PHE A 41 -15.27 8.28 1.19
C PHE A 41 -15.18 7.13 0.19
N PRO A 42 -16.25 6.31 0.09
CA PRO A 42 -16.30 5.28 -0.93
C PRO A 42 -16.43 5.90 -2.33
N PHE A 43 -15.86 5.23 -3.30
CA PHE A 43 -15.95 5.59 -4.70
C PHE A 43 -17.02 4.77 -5.40
N THR A 44 -17.57 5.30 -6.50
CA THR A 44 -18.43 4.51 -7.38
C THR A 44 -17.60 3.45 -8.10
N THR A 45 -18.26 2.37 -8.54
CA THR A 45 -17.60 1.32 -9.33
C THR A 45 -16.91 1.90 -10.55
N LYS A 46 -17.58 2.78 -11.27
CA LYS A 46 -17.01 3.43 -12.46
C LYS A 46 -15.77 4.26 -12.12
N ALA A 47 -15.81 5.04 -11.06
CA ALA A 47 -14.66 5.86 -10.64
C ALA A 47 -13.45 4.98 -10.27
N GLU A 48 -13.67 3.83 -9.64
CA GLU A 48 -12.59 2.89 -9.32
C GLU A 48 -12.02 2.19 -10.56
N GLU A 49 -12.86 1.83 -11.52
CA GLU A 49 -12.41 1.27 -12.79
C GLU A 49 -11.56 2.27 -13.57
N GLU A 50 -11.99 3.54 -13.65
CA GLU A 50 -11.23 4.63 -14.27
C GLU A 50 -9.92 4.88 -13.54
N TRP A 51 -9.95 4.86 -12.21
CA TRP A 51 -8.74 4.99 -11.39
C TRP A 51 -7.73 3.87 -11.69
N LEU A 52 -8.17 2.62 -11.74
CA LEU A 52 -7.29 1.49 -12.02
C LEU A 52 -6.66 1.60 -13.43
N GLU A 53 -7.43 2.04 -14.40
CA GLU A 53 -6.93 2.28 -15.75
C GLU A 53 -5.87 3.39 -15.79
N GLN A 54 -6.13 4.52 -15.12
CA GLN A 54 -5.17 5.63 -15.03
C GLN A 54 -3.91 5.24 -14.28
N LEU A 55 -4.04 4.47 -13.20
CA LEU A 55 -2.92 3.95 -12.44
C LEU A 55 -1.94 3.17 -13.32
N GLY A 56 -2.45 2.35 -14.23
CA GLY A 56 -1.61 1.58 -15.15
C GLY A 56 -0.77 2.43 -16.09
N LYS A 57 -1.13 3.70 -16.28
CA LYS A 57 -0.47 4.66 -17.18
C LYS A 57 0.37 5.70 -16.44
N ASP A 58 0.26 5.80 -15.12
CA ASP A 58 0.90 6.84 -14.33
C ASP A 58 2.32 6.42 -13.91
N PRO A 59 3.38 7.07 -14.43
CA PRO A 59 4.76 6.73 -14.08
C PRO A 59 5.20 7.28 -12.72
N SER A 60 4.38 8.06 -12.03
CA SER A 60 4.73 8.68 -10.75
C SER A 60 4.33 7.82 -9.55
N GLN A 61 3.66 6.70 -9.76
CA GLN A 61 3.22 5.82 -8.68
C GLN A 61 3.23 4.35 -9.08
N VAL A 62 3.40 3.50 -8.07
CA VAL A 62 3.29 2.05 -8.17
C VAL A 62 2.36 1.56 -7.07
N LEU A 63 1.38 0.74 -7.42
CA LEU A 63 0.46 0.16 -6.46
C LEU A 63 0.50 -1.37 -6.52
N TRP A 64 0.36 -1.97 -5.35
CA TRP A 64 0.22 -3.41 -5.16
C TRP A 64 -1.03 -3.74 -4.35
N ALA A 65 -1.63 -4.86 -4.66
CA ALA A 65 -2.52 -5.56 -3.76
C ALA A 65 -1.69 -6.40 -2.78
N ILE A 66 -2.12 -6.46 -1.53
CA ILE A 66 -1.51 -7.30 -0.49
C ILE A 66 -2.36 -8.55 -0.33
N VAL A 67 -1.77 -9.71 -0.58
CA VAL A 67 -2.45 -11.00 -0.54
C VAL A 67 -1.74 -11.92 0.43
N LEU A 68 -2.51 -12.63 1.26
CA LEU A 68 -1.98 -13.66 2.15
C LEU A 68 -1.58 -14.89 1.36
N LYS A 69 -0.38 -15.40 1.57
CA LYS A 69 0.14 -16.57 0.83
C LYS A 69 -0.59 -17.86 1.17
N HIS A 70 -1.02 -18.04 2.42
CA HIS A 70 -1.60 -19.31 2.88
C HIS A 70 -3.01 -19.57 2.37
N ASN A 71 -3.78 -18.55 2.02
CA ASN A 71 -5.17 -18.71 1.59
C ASN A 71 -5.56 -17.85 0.36
N GLY A 72 -4.64 -17.02 -0.15
CA GLY A 72 -4.91 -16.14 -1.30
C GLY A 72 -5.83 -14.96 -0.99
N ARG A 73 -6.09 -14.64 0.28
CA ARG A 73 -7.00 -13.57 0.69
C ARG A 73 -6.38 -12.20 0.43
N LEU A 74 -7.09 -11.34 -0.28
CA LEU A 74 -6.77 -9.93 -0.40
C LEU A 74 -7.02 -9.24 0.94
N ILE A 75 -6.02 -8.55 1.49
CA ILE A 75 -6.13 -7.88 2.79
C ILE A 75 -5.85 -6.38 2.76
N GLY A 76 -5.27 -5.86 1.71
CA GLY A 76 -4.92 -4.45 1.67
C GLY A 76 -4.22 -4.02 0.39
N ASN A 77 -3.67 -2.82 0.44
CA ASN A 77 -2.90 -2.19 -0.63
C ASN A 77 -1.59 -1.60 -0.11
N ALA A 78 -0.59 -1.59 -0.97
CA ALA A 78 0.68 -0.91 -0.74
C ALA A 78 1.00 -0.02 -1.95
N ALA A 79 1.56 1.14 -1.70
CA ALA A 79 1.88 2.08 -2.76
C ALA A 79 3.26 2.73 -2.57
N LEU A 80 3.85 3.11 -3.69
CA LEU A 80 4.85 4.16 -3.80
C LEU A 80 4.22 5.25 -4.64
N GLU A 81 4.19 6.47 -4.13
CA GLU A 81 3.51 7.61 -4.74
C GLU A 81 4.47 8.79 -4.87
N HIS A 82 4.10 9.77 -5.67
CA HIS A 82 4.89 10.98 -5.89
C HIS A 82 6.36 10.66 -6.20
N ILE A 83 6.57 9.65 -7.05
CA ILE A 83 7.92 9.24 -7.44
C ILE A 83 8.54 10.33 -8.30
N GLU A 84 9.63 10.89 -7.83
CA GLU A 84 10.45 11.84 -8.54
C GLU A 84 11.73 11.12 -9.02
N TRP A 85 11.69 10.58 -10.22
CA TRP A 85 12.78 9.77 -10.77
C TRP A 85 14.11 10.51 -10.82
N ARG A 86 14.08 11.81 -11.17
CA ARG A 86 15.28 12.64 -11.22
C ARG A 86 15.92 12.80 -9.84
N ASN A 87 15.12 12.96 -8.80
CA ASN A 87 15.58 13.15 -7.43
C ASN A 87 15.66 11.82 -6.66
N ARG A 88 15.31 10.73 -7.29
CA ARG A 88 15.33 9.36 -6.75
C ARG A 88 14.64 9.24 -5.39
N ARG A 89 13.46 9.85 -5.27
CA ARG A 89 12.66 9.82 -4.04
C ARG A 89 11.20 9.49 -4.32
N GLY A 90 10.52 8.97 -3.31
CA GLY A 90 9.08 8.70 -3.36
C GLY A 90 8.48 8.65 -1.97
N GLU A 91 7.16 8.66 -1.92
CA GLU A 91 6.39 8.47 -0.70
C GLU A 91 5.79 7.06 -0.68
N SER A 92 5.68 6.49 0.50
CA SER A 92 5.10 5.17 0.65
C SER A 92 3.82 5.20 1.48
N GLY A 93 2.90 4.30 1.15
CA GLY A 93 1.66 4.12 1.88
C GLY A 93 1.28 2.65 1.98
N THR A 94 0.60 2.27 3.05
CA THR A 94 0.10 0.92 3.28
C THR A 94 -1.25 1.00 3.97
N VAL A 95 -2.22 0.25 3.47
CA VAL A 95 -3.55 0.11 4.07
C VAL A 95 -3.84 -1.38 4.21
N ILE A 96 -4.10 -1.84 5.44
CA ILE A 96 -4.72 -3.13 5.68
C ILE A 96 -6.21 -2.88 5.83
N GLY A 97 -6.99 -3.28 4.82
CA GLY A 97 -8.43 -3.03 4.77
C GLY A 97 -9.26 -4.07 5.52
N GLU A 98 -8.75 -5.30 5.68
CA GLU A 98 -9.42 -6.34 6.44
C GLU A 98 -9.06 -6.22 7.93
N LYS A 99 -10.03 -5.77 8.72
CA LYS A 99 -9.81 -5.46 10.15
C LYS A 99 -9.42 -6.67 11.00
N ASP A 100 -9.91 -7.85 10.66
CA ASP A 100 -9.56 -9.11 11.34
C ASP A 100 -8.11 -9.56 11.10
N GLU A 101 -7.42 -8.91 10.17
CA GLU A 101 -6.00 -9.15 9.89
C GLU A 101 -5.07 -8.10 10.54
N TRP A 102 -5.63 -7.14 11.28
CA TRP A 102 -4.84 -6.15 12.01
C TRP A 102 -4.08 -6.77 13.18
N GLY A 103 -2.93 -6.19 13.51
CA GLY A 103 -2.12 -6.63 14.66
C GLY A 103 -1.32 -7.90 14.44
N LYS A 104 -1.28 -8.43 13.22
CA LYS A 104 -0.56 -9.67 12.87
C LYS A 104 0.80 -9.45 12.22
N GLY A 105 1.21 -8.21 12.02
CA GLY A 105 2.50 -7.84 11.44
C GLY A 105 2.56 -7.83 9.91
N TYR A 106 1.46 -7.98 9.21
CA TYR A 106 1.42 -7.99 7.75
C TYR A 106 1.80 -6.64 7.14
N ALA A 107 1.40 -5.54 7.78
CA ALA A 107 1.79 -4.20 7.31
C ALA A 107 3.30 -4.00 7.36
N ALA A 108 3.96 -4.38 8.45
CA ALA A 108 5.41 -4.27 8.59
C ALA A 108 6.16 -5.12 7.56
N GLU A 109 5.71 -6.35 7.31
CA GLU A 109 6.28 -7.20 6.28
C GLU A 109 6.13 -6.58 4.88
N THR A 110 4.96 -6.06 4.57
CA THR A 110 4.68 -5.32 3.32
C THR A 110 5.58 -4.11 3.16
N MET A 111 5.75 -3.32 4.22
CA MET A 111 6.60 -2.12 4.21
C MET A 111 8.05 -2.49 3.90
N ARG A 112 8.59 -3.53 4.53
CA ARG A 112 9.96 -4.01 4.26
C ARG A 112 10.12 -4.47 2.82
N LEU A 113 9.19 -5.25 2.32
CA LEU A 113 9.23 -5.83 0.98
C LEU A 113 9.20 -4.74 -0.11
N ARG A 114 8.27 -3.80 0.01
CA ARG A 114 8.13 -2.66 -0.89
C ARG A 114 9.36 -1.74 -0.84
N THR A 115 9.84 -1.42 0.34
CA THR A 115 10.98 -0.51 0.52
C THR A 115 12.26 -1.10 -0.05
N ARG A 116 12.47 -2.40 0.14
CA ARG A 116 13.58 -3.12 -0.51
C ARG A 116 13.50 -3.03 -2.03
N TYR A 117 12.34 -3.23 -2.60
CA TYR A 117 12.09 -3.09 -4.04
C TYR A 117 12.39 -1.66 -4.51
N ALA A 118 11.92 -0.66 -3.78
CA ALA A 118 12.14 0.75 -4.10
C ALA A 118 13.63 1.08 -4.22
N PHE A 119 14.44 0.63 -3.27
CA PHE A 119 15.87 0.90 -3.27
C PHE A 119 16.65 0.05 -4.28
N ARG A 120 16.37 -1.24 -4.35
CA ARG A 120 17.16 -2.18 -5.14
C ARG A 120 16.80 -2.21 -6.62
N GLU A 121 15.50 -2.14 -6.93
CA GLU A 121 15.01 -2.31 -8.30
C GLU A 121 14.65 -0.98 -8.95
N LEU A 122 14.05 -0.04 -8.22
CA LEU A 122 13.70 1.27 -8.77
C LEU A 122 14.83 2.29 -8.64
N GLY A 123 15.86 2.01 -7.86
CA GLY A 123 16.99 2.91 -7.66
C GLY A 123 16.66 4.18 -6.88
N LEU A 124 15.58 4.17 -6.07
CA LEU A 124 15.28 5.28 -5.20
C LEU A 124 16.33 5.37 -4.09
N GLU A 125 16.64 6.58 -3.67
CA GLU A 125 17.57 6.84 -2.56
C GLU A 125 16.87 7.25 -1.28
N THR A 126 15.63 7.75 -1.41
CA THR A 126 14.83 8.19 -0.27
C THR A 126 13.39 7.72 -0.44
N VAL A 127 12.88 7.04 0.58
CA VAL A 127 11.47 6.70 0.69
C VAL A 127 10.95 7.29 1.99
N THR A 128 9.98 8.21 1.87
CA THR A 128 9.31 8.82 3.02
C THR A 128 7.91 8.27 3.19
N THR A 129 7.34 8.50 4.34
CA THR A 129 5.93 8.20 4.61
C THR A 129 5.39 9.23 5.58
N ARG A 130 4.09 9.46 5.50
CA ARG A 130 3.37 10.31 6.45
C ARG A 130 2.47 9.45 7.30
N VAL A 131 2.48 9.67 8.59
CA VAL A 131 1.63 8.98 9.53
C VAL A 131 1.03 9.97 10.52
N VAL A 132 -0.27 9.82 10.78
CA VAL A 132 -0.93 10.59 11.83
C VAL A 132 -0.38 10.14 13.18
N LEU A 133 0.04 11.08 14.04
CA LEU A 133 0.68 10.77 15.32
C LEU A 133 -0.15 9.83 16.20
N ALA A 134 -1.47 9.94 16.16
CA ALA A 134 -2.38 9.07 16.89
C ALA A 134 -2.44 7.64 16.36
N ASN A 135 -1.92 7.39 15.14
CA ASN A 135 -1.89 6.04 14.54
C ASN A 135 -0.66 5.27 15.03
N GLU A 136 -0.70 4.82 16.27
CA GLU A 136 0.42 4.08 16.90
C GLU A 136 0.76 2.78 16.16
N ALA A 137 -0.25 2.06 15.68
CA ALA A 137 -0.03 0.80 14.96
C ALA A 137 0.81 1.00 13.71
N SER A 138 0.52 2.04 12.92
CA SER A 138 1.30 2.39 11.73
C SER A 138 2.72 2.82 12.10
N ARG A 139 2.87 3.65 13.14
CA ARG A 139 4.20 4.08 13.62
C ARG A 139 5.08 2.89 14.00
N ARG A 140 4.55 1.97 14.81
CA ARG A 140 5.28 0.74 15.19
C ARG A 140 5.64 -0.13 13.99
N GLY A 141 4.72 -0.28 13.04
CA GLY A 141 4.98 -1.02 11.80
C GLY A 141 6.11 -0.42 10.98
N LEU A 142 6.13 0.90 10.86
CA LEU A 142 7.18 1.64 10.16
C LEU A 142 8.54 1.48 10.85
N GLU A 143 8.60 1.62 12.16
CA GLU A 143 9.83 1.42 12.93
C GLU A 143 10.38 0.00 12.74
N ARG A 144 9.53 -1.02 12.80
CA ARG A 144 9.90 -2.42 12.54
C ARG A 144 10.41 -2.63 11.11
N ALA A 145 9.90 -1.86 10.16
CA ALA A 145 10.33 -1.90 8.76
C ALA A 145 11.62 -1.10 8.51
N GLY A 146 12.17 -0.45 9.53
CA GLY A 146 13.43 0.29 9.45
C GLY A 146 13.26 1.79 9.15
N TYR A 147 12.04 2.31 9.13
CA TYR A 147 11.81 3.75 9.01
C TYR A 147 12.20 4.47 10.31
N ARG A 148 12.68 5.69 10.15
CA ARG A 148 13.03 6.57 11.27
C ARG A 148 12.18 7.83 11.21
N GLN A 149 11.78 8.31 12.36
CA GLN A 149 11.07 9.57 12.48
C GLN A 149 12.03 10.72 12.12
N ALA A 150 11.56 11.58 11.24
CA ALA A 150 12.27 12.79 10.88
C ALA A 150 11.97 13.91 11.88
#